data_b58db903281f8fa6ad383acb15a01fb5
#
_entry.id   b58db903281f8fa6ad383acb15a01fb5
#
_cell.length_a   1.000
_cell.length_b   1.000
_cell.length_c   1.000
_cell.angle_alpha   90.00
_cell.angle_beta   90.00
_cell.angle_gamma   90.00
#
_symmetry.space_group_name_H-M   'P 1'
#
loop_
_entity.id
_entity.type
_entity.pdbx_description
1 polymer ?
#
loop_
_entity_poly.entity_id
_entity_poly.type
_entity_poly.pdbx_seq_one_letter_code
_entity_poly.pdbx_strand_id
1 'polypeptide(L)'
;MLIRLGLFLYDNLGGKTKIPKSSKVIFAKQYQNILQSKFTEGFRYYDVQVDDKKLVEMNIDDAKKKGAIIEEDTKVINANRIDNYWEITLNNNEKIKSKILINAAGPWINEIVNNVLKINAKKSIRLVRGSHIITKKLYEDEVAFTLQNEDNRIVFVIPYKGEYSLIGTTEVDVDTPDNPSISNEEKIYLINTINNHFIKQISQEDIVETYSGIRPLIEDFKDATKVTRDYIFDLNEDESKAPLLNIYGGKLTTYRKLAENVLLALNKYIPVN
;
A
#
# COMPACT_ATOMS: atom_id res chain seq x y z
N MET A 1 -5.50 13.99 24.65
CA MET A 1 -4.09 14.33 24.96
C MET A 1 -3.13 13.64 23.97
N LEU A 2 -3.29 12.36 23.73
CA LEU A 2 -2.40 11.54 22.86
C LEU A 2 -2.36 12.03 21.41
N ILE A 3 -3.52 12.26 20.78
CA ILE A 3 -3.61 12.74 19.38
C ILE A 3 -2.90 14.08 19.21
N ARG A 4 -3.04 15.00 20.15
CA ARG A 4 -2.37 16.31 20.10
C ARG A 4 -0.84 16.17 20.15
N LEU A 5 -0.33 15.24 20.95
CA LEU A 5 1.10 14.94 20.99
C LEU A 5 1.57 14.32 19.67
N GLY A 6 0.80 13.37 19.12
CA GLY A 6 1.12 12.77 17.83
C GLY A 6 1.15 13.80 16.69
N LEU A 7 0.19 14.71 16.64
CA LEU A 7 0.16 15.78 15.63
C LEU A 7 1.30 16.78 15.82
N PHE A 8 1.66 17.11 17.06
CA PHE A 8 2.84 17.93 17.32
C PHE A 8 4.13 17.29 16.80
N LEU A 9 4.30 15.98 17.01
CA LEU A 9 5.43 15.23 16.44
C LEU A 9 5.37 15.22 14.91
N TYR A 10 4.20 14.95 14.33
CA TYR A 10 3.97 14.99 12.88
C TYR A 10 4.39 16.33 12.27
N ASP A 11 4.00 17.45 12.88
CA ASP A 11 4.30 18.81 12.41
C ASP A 11 5.77 19.20 12.51
N ASN A 12 6.58 18.50 13.32
CA ASN A 12 7.94 18.93 13.65
C ASN A 12 9.04 17.91 13.33
N LEU A 13 8.72 16.62 13.12
CA LEU A 13 9.71 15.58 12.84
C LEU A 13 10.12 15.48 11.36
N GLY A 14 9.32 15.99 10.44
CA GLY A 14 9.55 15.91 8.99
C GLY A 14 10.51 16.93 8.39
N GLY A 15 11.18 17.77 9.21
CA GLY A 15 12.01 18.86 8.72
C GLY A 15 11.18 20.05 8.20
N LYS A 16 11.79 20.93 7.38
CA LYS A 16 11.08 22.07 6.79
C LYS A 16 10.16 21.60 5.66
N THR A 17 8.86 21.65 5.87
CA THR A 17 7.83 21.30 4.88
C THR A 17 7.03 22.55 4.50
N LYS A 18 6.45 22.55 3.28
CA LYS A 18 5.48 23.56 2.83
C LYS A 18 4.06 23.23 3.29
N ILE A 19 3.86 22.07 3.93
CA ILE A 19 2.57 21.61 4.42
C ILE A 19 2.21 22.43 5.67
N PRO A 20 0.98 23.00 5.76
CA PRO A 20 0.56 23.75 6.94
C PRO A 20 0.52 22.86 8.19
N LYS A 21 0.74 23.45 9.36
CA LYS A 21 0.68 22.74 10.63
C LYS A 21 -0.75 22.36 11.00
N SER A 22 -0.87 21.30 11.81
CA SER A 22 -2.14 20.85 12.34
C SER A 22 -2.78 21.91 13.26
N SER A 23 -4.11 21.89 13.33
CA SER A 23 -4.89 22.82 14.16
C SER A 23 -6.11 22.16 14.77
N LYS A 24 -6.59 22.68 15.88
CA LYS A 24 -7.86 22.27 16.47
C LYS A 24 -9.02 22.86 15.66
N VAL A 25 -10.08 22.07 15.47
CA VAL A 25 -11.30 22.46 14.75
C VAL A 25 -12.51 22.23 15.65
N ILE A 26 -13.43 23.17 15.65
CA ILE A 26 -14.74 23.05 16.34
C ILE A 26 -15.77 22.62 15.29
N PHE A 27 -16.16 21.36 15.31
CA PHE A 27 -17.06 20.77 14.31
C PHE A 27 -18.45 21.40 14.30
N ALA A 28 -18.98 21.73 15.47
CA ALA A 28 -20.27 22.39 15.64
C ALA A 28 -20.35 23.77 14.94
N LYS A 29 -19.23 24.39 14.58
CA LYS A 29 -19.19 25.63 13.80
C LYS A 29 -18.96 25.41 12.31
N GLN A 30 -18.14 24.43 11.96
CA GLN A 30 -17.64 24.26 10.59
C GLN A 30 -18.31 23.10 9.85
N TYR A 31 -18.67 22.01 10.56
CA TYR A 31 -19.20 20.77 9.97
C TYR A 31 -20.52 20.32 10.58
N GLN A 32 -21.28 21.25 11.16
CA GLN A 32 -22.58 20.97 11.81
C GLN A 32 -23.64 20.37 10.87
N ASN A 33 -23.51 20.59 9.56
CA ASN A 33 -24.42 20.04 8.55
C ASN A 33 -23.88 18.75 7.90
N ILE A 34 -22.70 18.27 8.33
CA ILE A 34 -22.03 17.09 7.77
C ILE A 34 -21.96 16.01 8.85
N LEU A 35 -21.45 16.35 10.03
CA LEU A 35 -21.19 15.39 11.10
C LEU A 35 -22.34 15.39 12.11
N GLN A 36 -22.56 14.22 12.72
CA GLN A 36 -23.49 14.06 13.84
C GLN A 36 -23.16 15.01 15.00
N SER A 37 -24.15 15.57 15.67
CA SER A 37 -24.00 16.58 16.74
C SER A 37 -23.17 16.11 17.95
N LYS A 38 -23.00 14.82 18.14
CA LYS A 38 -22.14 14.25 19.19
C LYS A 38 -20.65 14.55 18.95
N PHE A 39 -20.24 14.83 17.72
CA PHE A 39 -18.88 15.22 17.39
C PHE A 39 -18.75 16.73 17.47
N THR A 40 -18.17 17.25 18.54
CA THR A 40 -18.09 18.67 18.81
C THR A 40 -16.79 19.32 18.37
N GLU A 41 -15.69 18.57 18.40
CA GLU A 41 -14.35 19.08 18.09
C GLU A 41 -13.44 17.97 17.57
N GLY A 42 -12.38 18.38 16.86
CA GLY A 42 -11.34 17.48 16.36
C GLY A 42 -10.10 18.25 15.94
N PHE A 43 -9.32 17.63 15.07
CA PHE A 43 -8.09 18.22 14.56
C PHE A 43 -8.10 18.21 13.04
N ARG A 44 -7.56 19.27 12.45
CA ARG A 44 -7.18 19.33 11.03
C ARG A 44 -5.69 19.07 10.94
N TYR A 45 -5.30 18.19 10.07
CA TYR A 45 -3.93 18.00 9.61
C TYR A 45 -3.91 17.92 8.09
N TYR A 46 -2.75 18.01 7.50
CA TYR A 46 -2.60 18.03 6.05
C TYR A 46 -1.75 16.85 5.61
N ASP A 47 -2.15 16.24 4.52
CA ASP A 47 -1.44 15.13 3.90
C ASP A 47 -1.44 15.32 2.39
N VAL A 48 -0.68 14.49 1.67
CA VAL A 48 -0.56 14.54 0.22
C VAL A 48 -1.38 13.42 -0.39
N GLN A 49 -2.34 13.78 -1.21
CA GLN A 49 -3.07 12.81 -2.02
C GLN A 49 -2.31 12.55 -3.32
N VAL A 50 -2.22 11.29 -3.71
CA VAL A 50 -1.60 10.85 -4.96
C VAL A 50 -2.53 9.89 -5.70
N ASP A 51 -2.55 10.03 -7.02
CA ASP A 51 -3.06 9.00 -7.91
C ASP A 51 -1.97 7.91 -8.02
N ASP A 52 -2.16 6.80 -7.32
CA ASP A 52 -1.20 5.72 -7.19
C ASP A 52 -0.92 5.03 -8.53
N LYS A 53 -1.94 4.77 -9.33
CA LYS A 53 -1.81 4.21 -10.67
C LYS A 53 -0.96 5.12 -11.56
N LYS A 54 -1.30 6.40 -11.63
CA LYS A 54 -0.56 7.37 -12.43
C LYS A 54 0.89 7.53 -11.98
N LEU A 55 1.14 7.47 -10.66
CA LEU A 55 2.51 7.50 -10.14
C LEU A 55 3.32 6.31 -10.61
N VAL A 56 2.75 5.11 -10.61
CA VAL A 56 3.40 3.91 -11.13
C VAL A 56 3.67 4.03 -12.63
N GLU A 57 2.66 4.43 -13.42
CA GLU A 57 2.77 4.64 -14.87
C GLU A 57 3.88 5.65 -15.21
N MET A 58 3.97 6.77 -14.50
CA MET A 58 5.03 7.77 -14.69
C MET A 58 6.43 7.21 -14.40
N ASN A 59 6.59 6.36 -13.38
CA ASN A 59 7.88 5.72 -13.10
C ASN A 59 8.25 4.70 -14.18
N ILE A 60 7.28 3.95 -14.70
CA ILE A 60 7.47 3.01 -15.81
C ILE A 60 7.90 3.76 -17.09
N ASP A 61 7.24 4.86 -17.42
CA ASP A 61 7.56 5.68 -18.59
C ASP A 61 8.96 6.28 -18.48
N ASP A 62 9.36 6.73 -17.29
CA ASP A 62 10.71 7.24 -17.08
C ASP A 62 11.76 6.13 -17.21
N ALA A 63 11.48 4.94 -16.71
CA ALA A 63 12.35 3.78 -16.87
C ALA A 63 12.49 3.37 -18.34
N LYS A 64 11.39 3.32 -19.12
CA LYS A 64 11.41 3.06 -20.57
C LYS A 64 12.27 4.07 -21.32
N LYS A 65 12.14 5.36 -21.01
CA LYS A 65 12.98 6.43 -21.62
C LYS A 65 14.47 6.27 -21.33
N LYS A 66 14.80 5.60 -20.22
CA LYS A 66 16.18 5.29 -19.81
C LYS A 66 16.66 3.92 -20.29
N GLY A 67 15.91 3.24 -21.14
CA GLY A 67 16.28 1.98 -21.78
C GLY A 67 15.85 0.72 -21.05
N ALA A 68 14.98 0.83 -20.03
CA ALA A 68 14.40 -0.35 -19.42
C ALA A 68 13.37 -1.03 -20.37
N ILE A 69 13.43 -2.34 -20.44
CA ILE A 69 12.43 -3.15 -21.14
C ILE A 69 11.32 -3.47 -20.11
N ILE A 70 10.08 -3.17 -20.46
CA ILE A 70 8.90 -3.43 -19.63
C ILE A 70 7.98 -4.37 -20.39
N GLU A 71 7.73 -5.53 -19.81
CA GLU A 71 6.82 -6.55 -20.33
C GLU A 71 5.56 -6.57 -19.48
N GLU A 72 4.47 -6.05 -20.02
CA GLU A 72 3.14 -6.07 -19.39
C GLU A 72 2.44 -7.40 -19.73
N ASP A 73 1.49 -7.84 -18.88
CA ASP A 73 0.76 -9.11 -19.02
C ASP A 73 1.66 -10.35 -19.16
N THR A 74 2.90 -10.23 -18.69
CA THR A 74 3.93 -11.25 -18.82
C THR A 74 4.31 -11.81 -17.46
N LYS A 75 4.11 -13.11 -17.28
CA LYS A 75 4.41 -13.83 -16.03
C LYS A 75 5.71 -14.63 -16.16
N VAL A 76 6.60 -14.50 -15.17
CA VAL A 76 7.73 -15.43 -15.01
C VAL A 76 7.19 -16.74 -14.44
N ILE A 77 7.39 -17.83 -15.18
CA ILE A 77 6.88 -19.15 -14.82
C ILE A 77 7.96 -20.08 -14.26
N ASN A 78 9.24 -19.79 -14.55
CA ASN A 78 10.37 -20.52 -14.00
C ASN A 78 11.61 -19.64 -14.03
N ALA A 79 12.49 -19.80 -13.03
CA ALA A 79 13.80 -19.15 -13.02
C ALA A 79 14.85 -20.09 -12.41
N ASN A 80 15.82 -20.46 -13.23
CA ASN A 80 16.91 -21.34 -12.82
C ASN A 80 18.18 -20.51 -12.65
N ARG A 81 18.86 -20.75 -11.52
CA ARG A 81 20.18 -20.17 -11.24
C ARG A 81 21.25 -21.07 -11.86
N ILE A 82 21.96 -20.54 -12.86
CA ILE A 82 23.01 -21.26 -13.57
C ILE A 82 24.31 -20.49 -13.38
N ASP A 83 25.15 -20.95 -12.48
CA ASP A 83 26.40 -20.31 -12.11
C ASP A 83 26.23 -18.78 -11.89
N ASN A 84 26.80 -17.97 -12.77
CA ASN A 84 26.81 -16.50 -12.66
C ASN A 84 25.66 -15.78 -13.34
N TYR A 85 24.60 -16.50 -13.76
CA TYR A 85 23.40 -15.89 -14.35
C TYR A 85 22.11 -16.64 -13.98
N TRP A 86 20.98 -15.96 -14.17
CA TRP A 86 19.64 -16.53 -14.10
C TRP A 86 19.13 -16.81 -15.51
N GLU A 87 18.61 -18.00 -15.76
CA GLU A 87 17.79 -18.32 -16.91
C GLU A 87 16.32 -18.23 -16.49
N ILE A 88 15.60 -17.26 -17.05
CA ILE A 88 14.22 -16.93 -16.68
C ILE A 88 13.32 -17.34 -17.84
N THR A 89 12.25 -18.09 -17.58
CA THR A 89 11.25 -18.49 -18.59
C THR A 89 9.96 -17.72 -18.35
N LEU A 90 9.44 -17.08 -19.39
CA LEU A 90 8.19 -16.34 -19.38
C LEU A 90 7.02 -17.25 -19.82
N ASN A 91 5.78 -16.81 -19.55
CA ASN A 91 4.57 -17.54 -19.93
C ASN A 91 4.33 -17.70 -21.43
N ASN A 92 5.02 -16.89 -22.26
CA ASN A 92 5.06 -17.03 -23.73
C ASN A 92 6.19 -17.98 -24.21
N ASN A 93 6.87 -18.70 -23.29
CA ASN A 93 8.03 -19.57 -23.50
C ASN A 93 9.33 -18.84 -23.93
N GLU A 94 9.34 -17.53 -23.90
CA GLU A 94 10.58 -16.77 -24.10
C GLU A 94 11.54 -17.01 -22.92
N LYS A 95 12.85 -17.02 -23.23
CA LYS A 95 13.91 -17.19 -22.22
C LYS A 95 14.78 -15.93 -22.18
N ILE A 96 14.96 -15.43 -20.98
CA ILE A 96 15.79 -14.26 -20.67
C ILE A 96 16.95 -14.68 -19.79
N LYS A 97 18.14 -14.12 -20.04
CA LYS A 97 19.29 -14.26 -19.16
C LYS A 97 19.54 -12.97 -18.39
N SER A 98 19.78 -13.10 -17.08
CA SER A 98 20.08 -11.96 -16.22
C SER A 98 21.21 -12.27 -15.25
N LYS A 99 22.05 -11.28 -14.96
CA LYS A 99 23.12 -11.38 -13.94
C LYS A 99 22.57 -11.26 -12.50
N ILE A 100 21.44 -10.62 -12.33
CA ILE A 100 20.80 -10.35 -11.04
C ILE A 100 19.31 -10.63 -11.17
N LEU A 101 18.70 -11.26 -10.20
CA LEU A 101 17.25 -11.39 -10.11
C LEU A 101 16.72 -10.64 -8.89
N ILE A 102 15.75 -9.76 -9.11
CA ILE A 102 15.06 -9.03 -8.06
C ILE A 102 13.60 -9.46 -8.05
N ASN A 103 13.17 -10.07 -6.95
CA ASN A 103 11.78 -10.43 -6.74
C ASN A 103 11.10 -9.32 -5.93
N ALA A 104 10.33 -8.49 -6.61
CA ALA A 104 9.53 -7.40 -6.03
C ALA A 104 8.03 -7.65 -6.25
N ALA A 105 7.59 -8.92 -6.18
CA ALA A 105 6.24 -9.36 -6.54
C ALA A 105 5.17 -9.01 -5.47
N GLY A 106 5.50 -8.19 -4.45
CA GLY A 106 4.54 -7.74 -3.45
C GLY A 106 3.82 -8.91 -2.75
N PRO A 107 2.47 -8.98 -2.82
CA PRO A 107 1.72 -10.05 -2.16
C PRO A 107 2.03 -11.46 -2.67
N TRP A 108 2.54 -11.60 -3.88
CA TRP A 108 2.90 -12.89 -4.50
C TRP A 108 4.34 -13.32 -4.24
N ILE A 109 5.11 -12.58 -3.42
CA ILE A 109 6.54 -12.84 -3.22
C ILE A 109 6.85 -14.27 -2.80
N ASN A 110 6.08 -14.84 -1.87
CA ASN A 110 6.30 -16.22 -1.39
C ASN A 110 5.91 -17.25 -2.46
N GLU A 111 4.89 -16.99 -3.28
CA GLU A 111 4.56 -17.82 -4.43
C GLU A 111 5.74 -17.90 -5.41
N ILE A 112 6.33 -16.76 -5.74
CA ILE A 112 7.50 -16.69 -6.62
C ILE A 112 8.68 -17.46 -6.00
N VAL A 113 8.98 -17.25 -4.73
CA VAL A 113 10.08 -17.94 -4.05
C VAL A 113 9.89 -19.46 -4.06
N ASN A 114 8.69 -19.94 -3.72
CA ASN A 114 8.44 -21.36 -3.56
C ASN A 114 8.20 -22.08 -4.90
N ASN A 115 7.42 -21.49 -5.80
CA ASN A 115 6.92 -22.16 -7.00
C ASN A 115 7.76 -21.86 -8.26
N VAL A 116 8.29 -20.66 -8.38
CA VAL A 116 9.06 -20.22 -9.55
C VAL A 116 10.56 -20.43 -9.35
N LEU A 117 11.08 -19.98 -8.21
CA LEU A 117 12.50 -20.11 -7.84
C LEU A 117 12.82 -21.47 -7.20
N LYS A 118 11.82 -22.18 -6.68
CA LYS A 118 11.93 -23.49 -6.00
C LYS A 118 12.95 -23.49 -4.85
N ILE A 119 12.94 -22.40 -4.07
CA ILE A 119 13.76 -22.26 -2.86
C ILE A 119 12.84 -22.03 -1.66
N ASN A 120 13.33 -22.33 -0.46
CA ASN A 120 12.54 -22.09 0.74
C ASN A 120 12.56 -20.59 1.09
N ALA A 121 11.39 -20.01 1.26
CA ALA A 121 11.26 -18.64 1.74
C ALA A 121 11.79 -18.52 3.17
N LYS A 122 12.69 -17.56 3.41
CA LYS A 122 13.25 -17.28 4.74
C LYS A 122 12.36 -16.36 5.57
N LYS A 123 11.42 -15.69 4.93
CA LYS A 123 10.50 -14.71 5.53
C LYS A 123 9.07 -15.08 5.19
N SER A 124 8.17 -14.75 6.09
CA SER A 124 6.73 -14.89 5.89
C SER A 124 6.08 -13.51 5.76
N ILE A 125 5.03 -13.46 4.98
CA ILE A 125 4.15 -12.29 4.90
C ILE A 125 2.74 -12.70 5.31
N ARG A 126 2.09 -11.82 6.04
CA ARG A 126 0.66 -11.85 6.33
C ARG A 126 -0.06 -11.04 5.26
N LEU A 127 -1.04 -11.64 4.64
CA LEU A 127 -1.85 -10.99 3.60
C LEU A 127 -3.07 -10.36 4.25
N VAL A 128 -3.19 -9.04 4.14
CA VAL A 128 -4.32 -8.30 4.69
C VAL A 128 -5.06 -7.58 3.57
N ARG A 129 -6.31 -7.98 3.35
CA ARG A 129 -7.21 -7.30 2.43
C ARG A 129 -7.68 -5.99 3.03
N GLY A 130 -7.58 -4.91 2.25
CA GLY A 130 -8.20 -3.63 2.53
C GLY A 130 -9.20 -3.30 1.44
N SER A 131 -10.45 -3.06 1.83
CA SER A 131 -11.54 -2.81 0.90
C SER A 131 -12.10 -1.39 1.08
N HIS A 132 -12.64 -0.87 -0.02
CA HIS A 132 -13.26 0.45 -0.09
C HIS A 132 -14.62 0.36 -0.80
N ILE A 133 -15.53 1.21 -0.39
CA ILE A 133 -16.76 1.49 -1.12
C ILE A 133 -16.71 2.91 -1.69
N ILE A 134 -17.35 3.10 -2.83
CA ILE A 134 -17.53 4.40 -3.47
C ILE A 134 -19.03 4.68 -3.51
N THR A 135 -19.42 5.85 -3.01
CA THR A 135 -20.80 6.33 -3.02
C THR A 135 -20.89 7.67 -3.73
N LYS A 136 -22.10 8.16 -4.03
CA LYS A 136 -22.28 9.56 -4.39
C LYS A 136 -21.80 10.46 -3.27
N LYS A 137 -21.36 11.65 -3.62
CA LYS A 137 -20.78 12.64 -2.71
C LYS A 137 -21.59 12.79 -1.42
N LEU A 138 -20.94 12.64 -0.27
CA LEU A 138 -21.58 12.75 1.04
C LEU A 138 -21.70 14.20 1.52
N TYR A 139 -20.76 15.05 1.09
CA TYR A 139 -20.65 16.47 1.44
C TYR A 139 -19.94 17.24 0.32
N GLU A 140 -20.07 18.56 0.31
CA GLU A 140 -19.52 19.41 -0.77
C GLU A 140 -18.09 19.89 -0.52
N ASP A 141 -17.63 19.89 0.74
CA ASP A 141 -16.27 20.33 1.08
C ASP A 141 -15.20 19.40 0.49
N GLU A 142 -14.09 19.98 0.06
CA GLU A 142 -12.92 19.25 -0.48
C GLU A 142 -11.96 18.77 0.62
N VAL A 143 -12.47 18.50 1.82
CA VAL A 143 -11.69 17.95 2.93
C VAL A 143 -11.93 16.44 3.06
N ALA A 144 -10.91 15.70 3.45
CA ALA A 144 -11.07 14.31 3.84
C ALA A 144 -11.34 14.20 5.34
N PHE A 145 -12.17 13.25 5.75
CA PHE A 145 -12.40 12.92 7.15
C PHE A 145 -11.66 11.65 7.53
N THR A 146 -11.01 11.68 8.69
CA THR A 146 -10.41 10.52 9.35
C THR A 146 -11.31 10.13 10.51
N LEU A 147 -12.06 9.05 10.35
CA LEU A 147 -13.01 8.57 11.33
C LEU A 147 -12.35 7.54 12.23
N GLN A 148 -12.48 7.72 13.54
CA GLN A 148 -11.99 6.78 14.54
C GLN A 148 -13.16 5.99 15.09
N ASN A 149 -13.17 4.68 14.89
CA ASN A 149 -14.21 3.79 15.39
C ASN A 149 -13.89 3.28 16.81
N GLU A 150 -14.88 2.79 17.50
CA GLU A 150 -14.77 2.24 18.87
C GLU A 150 -13.82 1.01 18.94
N ASP A 151 -13.69 0.29 17.83
CA ASP A 151 -12.78 -0.84 17.67
C ASP A 151 -11.32 -0.42 17.35
N ASN A 152 -11.00 0.88 17.45
CA ASN A 152 -9.72 1.52 17.14
C ASN A 152 -9.31 1.47 15.65
N ARG A 153 -10.15 0.97 14.77
CA ARG A 153 -9.88 1.05 13.33
C ARG A 153 -10.19 2.44 12.81
N ILE A 154 -9.42 2.84 11.80
CA ILE A 154 -9.56 4.14 11.13
C ILE A 154 -10.17 3.93 9.76
N VAL A 155 -11.21 4.72 9.45
CA VAL A 155 -11.83 4.78 8.13
C VAL A 155 -11.68 6.20 7.59
N PHE A 156 -11.23 6.31 6.35
CA PHE A 156 -11.17 7.58 5.65
C PHE A 156 -12.42 7.78 4.81
N VAL A 157 -12.85 9.04 4.70
CA VAL A 157 -13.83 9.50 3.73
C VAL A 157 -13.20 10.60 2.92
N ILE A 158 -12.95 10.32 1.65
CA ILE A 158 -12.15 11.17 0.78
C ILE A 158 -13.00 11.61 -0.41
N PRO A 159 -13.06 12.92 -0.76
CA PRO A 159 -13.63 13.37 -2.02
C PRO A 159 -12.96 12.65 -3.20
N TYR A 160 -13.75 12.13 -4.12
CA TYR A 160 -13.24 11.27 -5.19
C TYR A 160 -13.87 11.63 -6.53
N LYS A 161 -13.06 11.88 -7.54
CA LYS A 161 -13.48 12.21 -8.93
C LYS A 161 -14.59 13.30 -9.00
N GLY A 162 -14.57 14.24 -8.07
CA GLY A 162 -15.50 15.38 -8.04
C GLY A 162 -16.93 15.07 -7.56
N GLU A 163 -17.50 13.92 -7.92
CA GLU A 163 -18.92 13.59 -7.65
C GLU A 163 -19.11 12.45 -6.64
N TYR A 164 -18.03 11.84 -6.16
CA TYR A 164 -18.08 10.67 -5.31
C TYR A 164 -17.35 10.89 -3.99
N SER A 165 -17.62 10.00 -3.06
CA SER A 165 -16.85 9.80 -1.83
C SER A 165 -16.26 8.39 -1.81
N LEU A 166 -14.95 8.31 -1.61
CA LEU A 166 -14.21 7.07 -1.38
C LEU A 166 -14.14 6.80 0.12
N ILE A 167 -14.63 5.66 0.55
CA ILE A 167 -14.80 5.30 1.96
C ILE A 167 -14.02 4.01 2.24
N GLY A 168 -13.10 4.02 3.16
CA GLY A 168 -12.28 2.88 3.55
C GLY A 168 -11.11 3.28 4.45
N THR A 169 -10.42 2.32 4.94
CA THR A 169 -10.32 0.94 4.48
C THR A 169 -10.77 -0.03 5.58
N THR A 170 -11.09 -1.25 5.17
CA THR A 170 -11.22 -2.40 6.07
C THR A 170 -9.88 -3.10 6.26
N GLU A 171 -9.81 -4.06 7.19
CA GLU A 171 -8.64 -4.92 7.41
C GLU A 171 -9.12 -6.34 7.70
N VAL A 172 -8.86 -7.27 6.76
CA VAL A 172 -9.26 -8.68 6.85
C VAL A 172 -8.09 -9.56 6.41
N ASP A 173 -7.71 -10.52 7.23
CA ASP A 173 -6.73 -11.53 6.86
C ASP A 173 -7.25 -12.43 5.76
N VAL A 174 -6.38 -12.77 4.81
CA VAL A 174 -6.69 -13.66 3.69
C VAL A 174 -5.52 -14.60 3.40
N ASP A 175 -5.84 -15.76 2.82
CA ASP A 175 -4.85 -16.79 2.52
C ASP A 175 -4.20 -16.62 1.14
N THR A 176 -4.88 -15.95 0.21
CA THR A 176 -4.43 -15.72 -1.17
C THR A 176 -4.50 -14.26 -1.56
N PRO A 177 -3.55 -13.76 -2.35
CA PRO A 177 -3.61 -12.40 -2.88
C PRO A 177 -4.52 -12.27 -4.12
N ASP A 178 -5.01 -13.38 -4.67
CA ASP A 178 -5.72 -13.40 -5.94
C ASP A 178 -7.17 -12.96 -5.81
N ASN A 179 -7.66 -12.20 -6.82
CA ASN A 179 -9.04 -11.77 -6.97
C ASN A 179 -9.67 -11.17 -5.71
N PRO A 180 -9.02 -10.19 -5.06
CA PRO A 180 -9.55 -9.61 -3.83
C PRO A 180 -10.88 -8.93 -4.10
N SER A 181 -11.88 -9.25 -3.28
CA SER A 181 -13.21 -8.64 -3.34
C SER A 181 -13.72 -8.34 -1.94
N ILE A 182 -14.48 -7.26 -1.82
CA ILE A 182 -15.08 -6.85 -0.54
C ILE A 182 -16.18 -7.83 -0.13
N SER A 183 -16.21 -8.22 1.13
CA SER A 183 -17.28 -9.04 1.68
C SER A 183 -18.51 -8.20 2.06
N ASN A 184 -19.64 -8.87 2.30
CA ASN A 184 -20.85 -8.19 2.74
C ASN A 184 -20.68 -7.59 4.16
N GLU A 185 -19.95 -8.25 5.04
CA GLU A 185 -19.61 -7.78 6.37
C GLU A 185 -18.76 -6.52 6.33
N GLU A 186 -17.81 -6.44 5.42
CA GLU A 186 -17.00 -5.24 5.21
C GLU A 186 -17.84 -4.06 4.70
N LYS A 187 -18.79 -4.30 3.78
CA LYS A 187 -19.73 -3.27 3.31
C LYS A 187 -20.57 -2.74 4.47
N ILE A 188 -21.17 -3.63 5.25
CA ILE A 188 -21.98 -3.27 6.43
C ILE A 188 -21.13 -2.48 7.43
N TYR A 189 -19.88 -2.88 7.67
CA TYR A 189 -18.97 -2.16 8.56
C TYR A 189 -18.73 -0.71 8.10
N LEU A 190 -18.44 -0.52 6.82
CA LEU A 190 -18.19 0.81 6.26
C LEU A 190 -19.46 1.68 6.27
N ILE A 191 -20.62 1.10 5.92
CA ILE A 191 -21.93 1.77 5.98
C ILE A 191 -22.23 2.23 7.40
N ASN A 192 -22.09 1.33 8.39
CA ASN A 192 -22.33 1.63 9.80
C ASN A 192 -21.36 2.73 10.31
N THR A 193 -20.10 2.70 9.87
CA THR A 193 -19.14 3.76 10.18
C THR A 193 -19.62 5.10 9.67
N ILE A 194 -20.08 5.20 8.44
CA ILE A 194 -20.63 6.45 7.90
C ILE A 194 -21.85 6.88 8.69
N ASN A 195 -22.82 5.99 8.88
CA ASN A 195 -24.08 6.28 9.55
C ASN A 195 -23.91 6.68 11.02
N ASN A 196 -22.84 6.24 11.65
CA ASN A 196 -22.48 6.67 13.00
C ASN A 196 -21.83 8.06 13.05
N HIS A 197 -21.19 8.51 11.99
CA HIS A 197 -20.44 9.76 11.99
C HIS A 197 -21.11 10.90 11.21
N PHE A 198 -21.80 10.59 10.11
CA PHE A 198 -22.40 11.59 9.22
C PHE A 198 -23.90 11.73 9.45
N ILE A 199 -24.43 12.93 9.18
CA ILE A 199 -25.87 13.17 9.18
C ILE A 199 -26.51 12.47 7.98
N LYS A 200 -25.88 12.55 6.80
CA LYS A 200 -26.32 11.86 5.60
C LYS A 200 -26.09 10.35 5.77
N GLN A 201 -27.17 9.62 5.83
CA GLN A 201 -27.16 8.17 5.97
C GLN A 201 -27.01 7.51 4.61
N ILE A 202 -26.38 6.35 4.57
CA ILE A 202 -26.24 5.52 3.36
C ILE A 202 -26.68 4.07 3.64
N SER A 203 -27.05 3.39 2.57
CA SER A 203 -27.39 1.97 2.53
C SER A 203 -26.50 1.21 1.53
N GLN A 204 -26.74 -0.07 1.35
CA GLN A 204 -26.04 -0.85 0.32
C GLN A 204 -26.38 -0.40 -1.10
N GLU A 205 -27.56 0.17 -1.31
CA GLU A 205 -28.02 0.68 -2.61
C GLU A 205 -27.28 1.95 -3.04
N ASP A 206 -26.67 2.66 -2.10
CA ASP A 206 -25.87 3.86 -2.37
C ASP A 206 -24.46 3.53 -2.84
N ILE A 207 -24.03 2.27 -2.78
CA ILE A 207 -22.71 1.84 -3.25
C ILE A 207 -22.71 1.77 -4.78
N VAL A 208 -21.91 2.64 -5.39
CA VAL A 208 -21.76 2.73 -6.85
C VAL A 208 -20.68 1.77 -7.34
N GLU A 209 -19.58 1.66 -6.60
CA GLU A 209 -18.42 0.84 -6.97
C GLU A 209 -17.69 0.37 -5.69
N THR A 210 -16.95 -0.72 -5.81
CA THR A 210 -16.09 -1.22 -4.74
C THR A 210 -14.73 -1.61 -5.30
N TYR A 211 -13.68 -1.48 -4.51
CA TYR A 211 -12.40 -2.10 -4.84
C TYR A 211 -11.69 -2.62 -3.59
N SER A 212 -10.83 -3.60 -3.82
CA SER A 212 -10.04 -4.23 -2.75
C SER A 212 -8.61 -4.45 -3.22
N GLY A 213 -7.69 -4.36 -2.28
CA GLY A 213 -6.28 -4.65 -2.51
C GLY A 213 -5.68 -5.44 -1.35
N ILE A 214 -4.59 -6.15 -1.62
CA ILE A 214 -3.90 -6.97 -0.61
C ILE A 214 -2.61 -6.28 -0.19
N ARG A 215 -2.44 -6.11 1.13
CA ARG A 215 -1.20 -5.61 1.74
C ARG A 215 -0.35 -6.79 2.19
N PRO A 216 0.89 -6.91 1.71
CA PRO A 216 1.85 -7.87 2.23
C PRO A 216 2.52 -7.29 3.49
N LEU A 217 2.05 -7.64 4.66
CA LEU A 217 2.65 -7.24 5.92
C LEU A 217 3.72 -8.25 6.33
N ILE A 218 4.85 -7.76 6.82
CA ILE A 218 5.94 -8.65 7.24
C ILE A 218 5.63 -9.17 8.64
N GLU A 219 5.63 -10.49 8.81
CA GLU A 219 5.60 -11.12 10.11
C GLU A 219 7.03 -11.30 10.62
N ASP A 220 7.35 -10.64 11.72
CA ASP A 220 8.59 -10.92 12.42
C ASP A 220 8.33 -12.08 13.40
N PHE A 221 8.86 -13.27 13.08
CA PHE A 221 8.69 -14.48 13.89
C PHE A 221 9.18 -14.34 15.35
N LYS A 222 9.91 -13.28 15.65
CA LYS A 222 10.44 -13.03 17.02
C LYS A 222 9.50 -12.23 17.90
N ASP A 223 8.50 -11.55 17.34
CA ASP A 223 7.62 -10.69 18.12
C ASP A 223 6.29 -10.49 17.37
N ALA A 224 5.31 -11.35 17.65
CA ALA A 224 3.98 -11.32 17.03
C ALA A 224 3.23 -9.98 17.22
N THR A 225 3.76 -9.09 18.07
CA THR A 225 3.18 -7.77 18.34
C THR A 225 3.75 -6.66 17.45
N LYS A 226 4.82 -6.93 16.68
CA LYS A 226 5.48 -5.93 15.81
C LYS A 226 5.33 -6.27 14.34
N VAL A 227 4.15 -6.04 13.80
CA VAL A 227 3.95 -6.02 12.35
C VAL A 227 4.54 -4.72 11.79
N THR A 228 5.67 -4.81 11.08
CA THR A 228 6.24 -3.63 10.43
C THR A 228 5.60 -3.39 9.07
N ARG A 229 5.27 -2.12 8.79
CA ARG A 229 4.87 -1.65 7.45
C ARG A 229 6.06 -1.19 6.61
N ASP A 230 7.28 -1.43 7.07
CA ASP A 230 8.50 -1.14 6.34
C ASP A 230 8.85 -2.28 5.38
N TYR A 231 9.99 -2.23 4.73
CA TYR A 231 10.45 -3.29 3.85
C TYR A 231 11.67 -3.99 4.43
N ILE A 232 11.84 -5.26 4.05
CA ILE A 232 13.01 -6.06 4.41
C ILE A 232 13.59 -6.67 3.13
N PHE A 233 14.90 -6.65 3.01
CA PHE A 233 15.64 -7.34 1.98
C PHE A 233 16.09 -8.72 2.46
N ASP A 234 15.88 -9.74 1.63
CA ASP A 234 16.52 -11.03 1.75
C ASP A 234 17.43 -11.21 0.53
N LEU A 235 18.70 -10.87 0.71
CA LEU A 235 19.71 -11.02 -0.31
C LEU A 235 20.35 -12.41 -0.18
N ASN A 236 20.13 -13.26 -1.19
CA ASN A 236 20.73 -14.57 -1.27
C ASN A 236 22.01 -14.48 -2.12
N GLU A 237 23.12 -14.40 -1.42
CA GLU A 237 24.47 -14.30 -1.98
C GLU A 237 25.20 -15.64 -1.89
N ASP A 238 25.88 -15.99 -2.95
CA ASP A 238 26.87 -17.05 -3.02
C ASP A 238 27.92 -16.53 -4.02
N GLU A 239 29.18 -16.46 -3.64
CA GLU A 239 30.26 -15.86 -4.46
C GLU A 239 30.38 -16.51 -5.84
N SER A 240 29.95 -17.76 -5.98
CA SER A 240 29.96 -18.53 -7.23
C SER A 240 28.68 -18.41 -8.05
N LYS A 241 27.64 -17.72 -7.55
CA LYS A 241 26.31 -17.72 -8.17
C LYS A 241 25.72 -16.33 -8.34
N ALA A 242 24.88 -16.17 -9.37
CA ALA A 242 24.15 -14.95 -9.62
C ALA A 242 23.27 -14.56 -8.41
N PRO A 243 23.29 -13.30 -7.91
CA PRO A 243 22.53 -12.90 -6.72
C PRO A 243 21.02 -12.89 -6.95
N LEU A 244 20.29 -13.16 -5.86
CA LEU A 244 18.84 -12.98 -5.76
C LEU A 244 18.52 -12.01 -4.64
N LEU A 245 17.73 -11.00 -4.92
CA LEU A 245 17.19 -10.09 -3.92
C LEU A 245 15.67 -10.24 -3.85
N ASN A 246 15.15 -10.70 -2.71
CA ASN A 246 13.72 -10.67 -2.42
C ASN A 246 13.40 -9.42 -1.58
N ILE A 247 12.34 -8.70 -1.97
CA ILE A 247 11.86 -7.47 -1.32
C ILE A 247 10.51 -7.75 -0.68
N TYR A 248 10.48 -7.84 0.65
CA TYR A 248 9.26 -8.08 1.43
C TYR A 248 8.70 -6.76 1.94
N GLY A 249 7.37 -6.55 1.81
CA GLY A 249 6.68 -5.35 2.27
C GLY A 249 6.93 -4.13 1.39
N GLY A 250 6.94 -2.95 2.03
CA GLY A 250 7.11 -1.66 1.37
C GLY A 250 5.81 -0.87 1.24
N LYS A 251 5.97 0.44 1.02
CA LYS A 251 4.86 1.40 0.85
C LYS A 251 5.08 2.20 -0.41
N LEU A 252 3.99 2.59 -1.07
CA LEU A 252 4.06 3.51 -2.20
C LEU A 252 4.79 4.81 -1.84
N THR A 253 4.57 5.34 -0.65
CA THR A 253 5.17 6.60 -0.18
C THR A 253 6.69 6.53 0.02
N THR A 254 7.27 5.33 0.15
CA THR A 254 8.71 5.13 0.36
C THR A 254 9.41 4.45 -0.83
N TYR A 255 8.72 4.32 -1.98
CA TYR A 255 9.21 3.58 -3.14
C TYR A 255 10.58 4.03 -3.62
N ARG A 256 10.81 5.35 -3.67
CA ARG A 256 12.09 5.92 -4.10
C ARG A 256 13.23 5.53 -3.17
N LYS A 257 13.03 5.66 -1.85
CA LYS A 257 14.05 5.27 -0.88
C LYS A 257 14.32 3.78 -0.89
N LEU A 258 13.27 2.97 -1.09
CA LEU A 258 13.39 1.53 -1.29
C LEU A 258 14.27 1.23 -2.50
N ALA A 259 14.00 1.84 -3.66
CA ALA A 259 14.78 1.65 -4.88
C ALA A 259 16.25 2.07 -4.70
N GLU A 260 16.52 3.20 -4.05
CA GLU A 260 17.88 3.64 -3.71
C GLU A 260 18.61 2.59 -2.85
N ASN A 261 17.93 2.03 -1.85
CA ASN A 261 18.51 1.01 -0.97
C ASN A 261 18.71 -0.35 -1.68
N VAL A 262 17.88 -0.69 -2.68
CA VAL A 262 18.09 -1.85 -3.57
C VAL A 262 19.41 -1.69 -4.33
N LEU A 263 19.64 -0.51 -4.92
CA LEU A 263 20.90 -0.22 -5.64
C LEU A 263 22.11 -0.32 -4.71
N LEU A 264 22.00 0.19 -3.48
CA LEU A 264 23.07 0.07 -2.49
C LEU A 264 23.35 -1.39 -2.11
N ALA A 265 22.30 -2.20 -1.91
CA ALA A 265 22.44 -3.61 -1.57
C ALA A 265 23.09 -4.43 -2.71
N LEU A 266 22.86 -4.02 -3.95
CA LEU A 266 23.38 -4.71 -5.14
C LEU A 266 24.65 -4.08 -5.74
N ASN A 267 25.21 -3.05 -5.10
CA ASN A 267 26.30 -2.23 -5.62
C ASN A 267 27.51 -3.06 -6.10
N LYS A 268 27.87 -4.12 -5.37
CA LYS A 268 28.99 -4.99 -5.74
C LYS A 268 28.75 -5.86 -6.99
N TYR A 269 27.50 -5.98 -7.44
CA TYR A 269 27.11 -6.77 -8.61
C TYR A 269 26.80 -5.90 -9.84
N ILE A 270 26.55 -4.61 -9.63
CA ILE A 270 26.25 -3.64 -10.70
C ILE A 270 27.52 -2.82 -10.89
N PRO A 271 28.22 -2.95 -12.05
CA PRO A 271 29.36 -2.10 -12.32
C PRO A 271 28.90 -0.64 -12.31
N VAL A 272 29.49 0.17 -11.44
CA VAL A 272 29.35 1.64 -11.48
C VAL A 272 30.25 2.10 -12.62
N ASN A 273 29.63 2.54 -13.73
CA ASN A 273 30.35 3.24 -14.80
C ASN A 273 30.63 4.67 -14.37
#